data_e631a40f6c14943f90b79c02b1d210fc
#
_entry.id   e631a40f6c14943f90b79c02b1d210fc
#
_cell.length_a   1.000
_cell.length_b   1.000
_cell.length_c   1.000
_cell.angle_alpha   90.00
_cell.angle_beta   90.00
_cell.angle_gamma   90.00
#
_symmetry.space_group_name_H-M   'P 1'
#
loop_
_entity.id
_entity.type
_entity.pdbx_description
1 polymer ?
#
loop_
_entity_poly.entity_id
_entity_poly.type
_entity_poly.pdbx_seq_one_letter_code
_entity_poly.pdbx_strand_id
1 'polypeptide(L)'
;MEEISAYFQEMTGTAYEVGKQQAVWLKENPLLQTQYIRTEPLEKEAVKETKQLMRPYLPQLEEEIAGFCDELQLDETYLTFFYSSHLQPGCSHCVRQGNMAAGQQTVMLRNYDFSPIFDDMRLVTTHVKGSAYHTGSSLLLFGRSDGMNEYGLSVTFSACGPPVGNEPGLKPPAVAGLQVYHVIRSVLENCRTVEEAIRSIQEMPVASNVHLMLADRKGEAAVIEIIDGRKMVRRPEEGYIAATNHPIADQTAKGVTKHHSVVRYDMLIEALKEQQTSDSLVKLFQTEYPDGLAVHNYEELFGTMRTVIFRPEEGTMDYCFGSPIYNPTYSLKAGGSLPFHEQKVQFHQKDYGPLFWRNV
;
A
#
# COMPACT_ATOMS: atom_id res chain seq x y z
N MET A 1 12.95 -13.77 -17.19
CA MET A 1 13.27 -12.36 -16.88
C MET A 1 12.31 -11.51 -17.69
N GLU A 2 11.58 -10.66 -17.01
CA GLU A 2 10.66 -9.71 -17.62
C GLU A 2 11.10 -8.30 -17.23
N GLU A 3 11.02 -7.36 -18.15
CA GLU A 3 11.33 -5.96 -17.92
C GLU A 3 10.08 -5.12 -18.13
N ILE A 4 9.68 -4.39 -17.11
CA ILE A 4 8.45 -3.58 -17.10
C ILE A 4 8.79 -2.13 -16.76
N SER A 5 8.10 -1.19 -17.38
CA SER A 5 8.22 0.23 -17.05
C SER A 5 7.55 0.54 -15.71
N ALA A 6 8.28 1.26 -14.86
CA ALA A 6 7.74 1.90 -13.67
C ALA A 6 7.84 3.41 -13.81
N TYR A 7 6.88 4.13 -13.23
CA TYR A 7 6.70 5.55 -13.45
C TYR A 7 6.80 6.35 -12.16
N PHE A 8 7.46 7.50 -12.26
CA PHE A 8 7.50 8.53 -11.22
C PHE A 8 6.72 9.74 -11.70
N GLN A 9 5.73 10.16 -10.95
CA GLN A 9 4.85 11.26 -11.34
C GLN A 9 4.66 12.28 -10.22
N GLU A 10 4.91 13.56 -10.53
CA GLU A 10 4.57 14.67 -9.65
C GLU A 10 3.29 15.33 -10.15
N MET A 11 2.35 15.55 -9.22
CA MET A 11 1.05 16.13 -9.52
C MET A 11 0.79 17.31 -8.58
N THR A 12 0.50 18.48 -9.13
CA THR A 12 0.34 19.72 -8.35
C THR A 12 -0.81 20.55 -8.89
N GLY A 13 -1.61 21.10 -7.99
CA GLY A 13 -2.68 22.04 -8.34
C GLY A 13 -3.95 21.84 -7.51
N THR A 14 -5.07 22.25 -8.07
CA THR A 14 -6.39 21.86 -7.58
C THR A 14 -6.62 20.37 -7.82
N ALA A 15 -7.57 19.76 -7.14
CA ALA A 15 -7.92 18.37 -7.38
C ALA A 15 -8.29 18.12 -8.86
N TYR A 16 -9.06 19.01 -9.46
CA TYR A 16 -9.41 18.92 -10.88
C TYR A 16 -8.17 18.94 -11.80
N GLU A 17 -7.20 19.82 -11.55
CA GLU A 17 -5.96 19.90 -12.34
C GLU A 17 -5.11 18.64 -12.16
N VAL A 18 -5.05 18.06 -10.96
CA VAL A 18 -4.37 16.80 -10.69
C VAL A 18 -5.05 15.66 -11.45
N GLY A 19 -6.37 15.62 -11.50
CA GLY A 19 -7.12 14.64 -12.30
C GLY A 19 -6.76 14.75 -13.79
N LYS A 20 -6.70 15.96 -14.34
CA LYS A 20 -6.26 16.17 -15.73
C LYS A 20 -4.83 15.71 -15.98
N GLN A 21 -3.90 15.96 -15.06
CA GLN A 21 -2.51 15.50 -15.18
C GLN A 21 -2.43 13.96 -15.21
N GLN A 22 -3.23 13.27 -14.41
CA GLN A 22 -3.32 11.80 -14.47
C GLN A 22 -3.88 11.30 -15.82
N ALA A 23 -4.88 11.99 -16.35
CA ALA A 23 -5.47 11.65 -17.65
C ALA A 23 -4.47 11.85 -18.80
N VAL A 24 -3.71 12.94 -18.80
CA VAL A 24 -2.65 13.20 -19.79
C VAL A 24 -1.59 12.08 -19.73
N TRP A 25 -1.13 11.74 -18.52
CA TRP A 25 -0.19 10.64 -18.36
C TRP A 25 -0.75 9.31 -18.91
N LEU A 26 -2.02 9.00 -18.69
CA LEU A 26 -2.64 7.78 -19.21
C LEU A 26 -2.78 7.79 -20.73
N LYS A 27 -3.03 8.96 -21.35
CA LYS A 27 -3.04 9.12 -22.82
C LYS A 27 -1.66 8.79 -23.43
N GLU A 28 -0.58 9.17 -22.74
CA GLU A 28 0.80 8.90 -23.14
C GLU A 28 1.19 7.43 -22.93
N ASN A 29 0.42 6.69 -22.11
CA ASN A 29 0.64 5.28 -21.77
C ASN A 29 -0.58 4.40 -22.15
N PRO A 30 -0.95 4.31 -23.43
CA PRO A 30 -2.22 3.70 -23.86
C PRO A 30 -2.35 2.21 -23.53
N LEU A 31 -1.25 1.48 -23.39
CA LEU A 31 -1.25 0.07 -23.00
C LEU A 31 -1.76 -0.15 -21.57
N LEU A 32 -1.68 0.88 -20.71
CA LEU A 32 -2.15 0.82 -19.33
C LEU A 32 -3.66 1.13 -19.21
N GLN A 33 -4.30 1.64 -20.26
CA GLN A 33 -5.70 2.03 -20.20
C GLN A 33 -6.63 0.87 -19.81
N THR A 34 -6.34 -0.35 -20.27
CA THR A 34 -7.15 -1.53 -19.96
C THR A 34 -7.15 -1.92 -18.49
N GLN A 35 -6.18 -1.44 -17.70
CA GLN A 35 -6.15 -1.67 -16.26
C GLN A 35 -7.12 -0.73 -15.51
N TYR A 36 -7.36 0.46 -16.05
CA TYR A 36 -8.07 1.53 -15.37
C TYR A 36 -9.44 1.84 -15.97
N ILE A 37 -9.63 1.52 -17.25
CA ILE A 37 -10.86 1.80 -18.01
C ILE A 37 -11.47 0.47 -18.43
N ARG A 38 -12.67 0.21 -17.95
CA ARG A 38 -13.46 -0.97 -18.22
C ARG A 38 -14.05 -0.92 -19.63
N THR A 39 -14.30 -2.07 -20.21
CA THR A 39 -15.05 -2.20 -21.47
C THR A 39 -16.56 -1.99 -21.30
N GLU A 40 -17.08 -2.33 -20.11
CA GLU A 40 -18.48 -2.18 -19.75
C GLU A 40 -18.63 -1.25 -18.54
N PRO A 41 -19.63 -0.35 -18.56
CA PRO A 41 -19.86 0.56 -17.46
C PRO A 41 -20.36 -0.17 -16.21
N LEU A 42 -20.06 0.40 -15.05
CA LEU A 42 -20.71 0.01 -13.80
C LEU A 42 -22.10 0.63 -13.71
N GLU A 43 -22.95 0.05 -12.88
CA GLU A 43 -24.25 0.63 -12.56
C GLU A 43 -24.08 2.02 -11.91
N LYS A 44 -24.79 3.02 -12.42
CA LYS A 44 -24.68 4.42 -11.95
C LYS A 44 -24.96 4.56 -10.46
N GLU A 45 -25.90 3.80 -9.92
CA GLU A 45 -26.22 3.84 -8.50
C GLU A 45 -25.07 3.29 -7.66
N ALA A 46 -24.39 2.22 -8.08
CA ALA A 46 -23.22 1.68 -7.39
C ALA A 46 -22.05 2.69 -7.33
N VAL A 47 -21.79 3.40 -8.42
CA VAL A 47 -20.79 4.49 -8.45
C VAL A 47 -21.17 5.61 -7.49
N LYS A 48 -22.43 6.03 -7.50
CA LYS A 48 -22.95 7.08 -6.62
C LYS A 48 -22.86 6.67 -5.14
N GLU A 49 -23.23 5.45 -4.79
CA GLU A 49 -23.10 4.91 -3.43
C GLU A 49 -21.64 4.92 -2.96
N THR A 50 -20.71 4.48 -3.82
CA THR A 50 -19.27 4.50 -3.53
C THR A 50 -18.77 5.93 -3.30
N LYS A 51 -19.19 6.89 -4.12
CA LYS A 51 -18.86 8.32 -3.94
C LYS A 51 -19.41 8.87 -2.62
N GLN A 52 -20.63 8.51 -2.24
CA GLN A 52 -21.21 8.91 -0.96
C GLN A 52 -20.43 8.38 0.24
N LEU A 53 -19.91 7.15 0.16
CA LEU A 53 -19.06 6.56 1.19
C LEU A 53 -17.69 7.24 1.27
N MET A 54 -17.11 7.65 0.13
CA MET A 54 -15.79 8.30 0.08
C MET A 54 -15.82 9.78 0.53
N ARG A 55 -16.88 10.51 0.21
CA ARG A 55 -16.96 11.97 0.38
C ARG A 55 -16.55 12.50 1.75
N PRO A 56 -16.93 11.89 2.89
CA PRO A 56 -16.51 12.36 4.22
C PRO A 56 -15.01 12.26 4.47
N TYR A 57 -14.32 11.35 3.77
CA TYR A 57 -12.92 10.98 4.03
C TYR A 57 -11.96 11.43 2.92
N LEU A 58 -12.48 11.65 1.72
CA LEU A 58 -11.75 12.08 0.52
C LEU A 58 -12.54 13.18 -0.19
N PRO A 59 -12.73 14.36 0.43
CA PRO A 59 -13.66 15.37 -0.04
C PRO A 59 -13.28 15.95 -1.42
N GLN A 60 -12.01 15.91 -1.81
CA GLN A 60 -11.52 16.46 -3.07
C GLN A 60 -11.45 15.43 -4.20
N LEU A 61 -11.64 14.14 -3.90
CA LEU A 61 -11.45 13.06 -4.88
C LEU A 61 -12.48 13.09 -6.01
N GLU A 62 -13.71 13.51 -5.74
CA GLU A 62 -14.72 13.65 -6.79
C GLU A 62 -14.34 14.69 -7.84
N GLU A 63 -13.73 15.81 -7.40
CA GLU A 63 -13.23 16.84 -8.30
C GLU A 63 -12.02 16.35 -9.12
N GLU A 64 -11.14 15.56 -8.53
CA GLU A 64 -10.02 14.94 -9.22
C GLU A 64 -10.50 13.93 -10.30
N ILE A 65 -11.47 13.09 -9.96
CA ILE A 65 -12.09 12.16 -10.91
C ILE A 65 -12.80 12.94 -12.05
N ALA A 66 -13.49 14.02 -11.74
CA ALA A 66 -14.11 14.86 -12.76
C ALA A 66 -13.09 15.43 -13.74
N GLY A 67 -11.97 15.99 -13.25
CA GLY A 67 -10.89 16.48 -14.10
C GLY A 67 -10.27 15.40 -14.99
N PHE A 68 -10.12 14.19 -14.47
CA PHE A 68 -9.65 13.03 -15.23
C PHE A 68 -10.64 12.62 -16.33
N CYS A 69 -11.91 12.50 -15.99
CA CYS A 69 -12.96 12.09 -16.90
C CYS A 69 -13.19 13.12 -18.02
N ASP A 70 -13.21 14.41 -17.69
CA ASP A 70 -13.36 15.48 -18.67
C ASP A 70 -12.20 15.50 -19.68
N GLU A 71 -10.96 15.30 -19.21
CA GLU A 71 -9.78 15.27 -20.08
C GLU A 71 -9.78 14.06 -21.03
N LEU A 72 -10.31 12.91 -20.60
CA LEU A 72 -10.46 11.71 -21.43
C LEU A 72 -11.76 11.65 -22.21
N GLN A 73 -12.70 12.57 -21.97
CA GLN A 73 -14.08 12.49 -22.47
C GLN A 73 -14.74 11.15 -22.10
N LEU A 74 -14.56 10.71 -20.87
CA LEU A 74 -14.98 9.41 -20.35
C LEU A 74 -16.07 9.60 -19.29
N ASP A 75 -17.09 8.72 -19.30
CA ASP A 75 -18.04 8.64 -18.18
C ASP A 75 -17.38 7.89 -17.00
N GLU A 76 -17.52 8.39 -15.78
CA GLU A 76 -16.89 7.84 -14.58
C GLU A 76 -17.30 6.39 -14.28
N THR A 77 -18.44 5.91 -14.80
CA THR A 77 -18.89 4.53 -14.67
C THR A 77 -17.97 3.50 -15.32
N TYR A 78 -17.09 3.94 -16.22
CA TYR A 78 -16.08 3.08 -16.83
C TYR A 78 -14.79 2.96 -15.99
N LEU A 79 -14.66 3.65 -14.85
CA LEU A 79 -13.46 3.59 -14.04
C LEU A 79 -13.41 2.30 -13.20
N THR A 80 -12.32 1.54 -13.35
CA THR A 80 -12.04 0.35 -12.51
C THR A 80 -11.95 0.72 -11.03
N PHE A 81 -11.58 1.95 -10.71
CA PHE A 81 -11.46 2.47 -9.35
C PHE A 81 -12.74 2.30 -8.50
N PHE A 82 -13.92 2.38 -9.12
CA PHE A 82 -15.20 2.16 -8.44
C PHE A 82 -15.61 0.68 -8.34
N TYR A 83 -14.88 -0.19 -9.03
CA TYR A 83 -15.11 -1.62 -8.92
C TYR A 83 -14.48 -2.13 -7.64
N SER A 84 -15.26 -2.84 -6.83
CA SER A 84 -14.76 -3.45 -5.58
C SER A 84 -13.83 -4.61 -5.91
N SER A 85 -12.56 -4.32 -6.12
CA SER A 85 -11.56 -5.32 -6.47
C SER A 85 -11.02 -6.03 -5.24
N HIS A 86 -10.85 -7.33 -5.39
CA HIS A 86 -10.23 -8.18 -4.39
C HIS A 86 -8.72 -8.16 -4.57
N LEU A 87 -8.03 -7.37 -3.74
CA LEU A 87 -6.56 -7.32 -3.71
C LEU A 87 -6.06 -8.09 -2.49
N GLN A 88 -5.37 -9.19 -2.73
CA GLN A 88 -4.71 -9.97 -1.67
C GLN A 88 -3.21 -10.09 -1.92
N PRO A 89 -2.46 -9.00 -1.85
CA PRO A 89 -1.01 -9.08 -1.93
C PRO A 89 -0.47 -9.83 -0.72
N GLY A 90 0.61 -10.58 -0.92
CA GLY A 90 1.49 -10.99 0.14
C GLY A 90 2.30 -9.78 0.61
N CYS A 91 2.51 -9.62 1.89
CA CYS A 91 3.34 -8.52 2.39
C CYS A 91 4.06 -8.94 3.66
N SER A 92 5.21 -8.31 3.87
CA SER A 92 5.91 -8.33 5.15
C SER A 92 6.17 -6.90 5.54
N HIS A 93 5.77 -6.48 6.74
CA HIS A 93 6.06 -5.15 7.22
C HIS A 93 6.28 -5.11 8.72
N CYS A 94 7.12 -4.18 9.17
CA CYS A 94 7.40 -3.96 10.58
C CYS A 94 7.76 -2.52 10.87
N VAL A 95 7.60 -2.13 12.12
CA VAL A 95 8.17 -0.91 12.68
C VAL A 95 9.11 -1.29 13.82
N ARG A 96 10.28 -0.68 13.83
CA ARG A 96 11.18 -0.60 14.98
C ARG A 96 11.24 0.85 15.42
N GLN A 97 10.80 1.10 16.65
CA GLN A 97 10.87 2.42 17.24
C GLN A 97 12.32 2.80 17.58
N GLY A 98 12.67 4.03 17.33
CA GLY A 98 13.97 4.57 17.70
C GLY A 98 14.10 4.82 19.19
N ASN A 99 15.33 4.77 19.68
CA ASN A 99 15.67 5.29 20.99
C ASN A 99 16.40 6.63 20.81
N MET A 100 15.65 7.73 20.94
CA MET A 100 16.17 9.08 20.76
C MET A 100 17.38 9.39 21.70
N ALA A 101 17.37 8.83 22.91
CA ALA A 101 18.49 9.00 23.84
C ALA A 101 19.77 8.28 23.37
N ALA A 102 19.63 7.25 22.53
CA ALA A 102 20.73 6.54 21.90
C ALA A 102 21.02 7.01 20.46
N GLY A 103 20.34 8.08 19.98
CA GLY A 103 20.48 8.57 18.59
C GLY A 103 19.92 7.62 17.53
N GLN A 104 19.04 6.71 17.92
CA GLN A 104 18.40 5.77 17.01
C GLN A 104 17.06 6.33 16.55
N GLN A 105 16.77 6.20 15.26
CA GLN A 105 15.52 6.64 14.64
C GLN A 105 14.54 5.49 14.44
N THR A 106 13.25 5.82 14.40
CA THR A 106 12.20 4.89 14.02
C THR A 106 12.31 4.58 12.54
N VAL A 107 12.20 3.30 12.22
CA VAL A 107 12.13 2.82 10.83
C VAL A 107 10.90 1.94 10.64
N MET A 108 10.19 2.16 9.53
CA MET A 108 9.14 1.27 9.07
C MET A 108 9.56 0.66 7.74
N LEU A 109 9.52 -0.65 7.65
CA LEU A 109 9.93 -1.40 6.47
C LEU A 109 8.76 -2.19 5.89
N ARG A 110 8.74 -2.32 4.55
CA ARG A 110 7.74 -3.10 3.83
C ARG A 110 8.31 -3.75 2.58
N ASN A 111 8.02 -5.05 2.39
CA ASN A 111 7.94 -5.68 1.07
C ASN A 111 6.47 -5.80 0.69
N TYR A 112 6.12 -5.33 -0.50
CA TYR A 112 4.83 -5.54 -1.12
C TYR A 112 4.98 -6.62 -2.19
N ASP A 113 4.39 -7.78 -1.95
CA ASP A 113 4.57 -8.96 -2.80
C ASP A 113 3.27 -9.24 -3.55
N PHE A 114 3.32 -9.20 -4.88
CA PHE A 114 2.17 -9.42 -5.76
C PHE A 114 2.61 -9.80 -7.17
N SER A 115 1.92 -9.28 -8.19
CA SER A 115 2.29 -9.44 -9.59
C SER A 115 2.19 -8.10 -10.32
N PRO A 116 3.09 -7.82 -11.28
CA PRO A 116 3.06 -6.59 -12.05
C PRO A 116 1.79 -6.39 -12.88
N ILE A 117 1.06 -7.45 -13.19
CA ILE A 117 -0.20 -7.35 -13.94
C ILE A 117 -1.34 -6.69 -13.15
N PHE A 118 -1.20 -6.58 -11.81
CA PHE A 118 -2.19 -5.97 -10.92
C PHE A 118 -1.64 -4.76 -10.16
N ASP A 119 -0.51 -4.22 -10.59
CA ASP A 119 0.12 -3.07 -9.93
C ASP A 119 0.24 -1.91 -10.91
N ASP A 120 0.01 -0.70 -10.43
CA ASP A 120 0.14 0.51 -11.24
C ASP A 120 1.59 0.77 -11.68
N MET A 121 2.58 0.14 -11.03
CA MET A 121 4.01 0.40 -11.23
C MET A 121 4.33 1.90 -11.21
N ARG A 122 3.69 2.62 -10.30
CA ARG A 122 3.71 4.08 -10.27
C ARG A 122 3.89 4.60 -8.85
N LEU A 123 4.93 5.42 -8.64
CA LEU A 123 5.14 6.22 -7.44
C LEU A 123 4.71 7.65 -7.73
N VAL A 124 3.87 8.22 -6.89
CA VAL A 124 3.33 9.56 -7.11
C VAL A 124 3.61 10.47 -5.92
N THR A 125 4.07 11.68 -6.21
CA THR A 125 4.06 12.81 -5.28
C THR A 125 2.87 13.69 -5.61
N THR A 126 2.00 13.93 -4.63
CA THR A 126 0.74 14.65 -4.81
C THR A 126 0.69 15.88 -3.94
N HIS A 127 0.46 17.03 -4.56
CA HIS A 127 0.33 18.36 -3.94
C HIS A 127 -1.04 18.95 -4.29
N VAL A 128 -2.10 18.40 -3.74
CA VAL A 128 -3.45 18.96 -3.91
C VAL A 128 -3.66 20.09 -2.92
N LYS A 129 -4.08 21.23 -3.41
CA LYS A 129 -4.34 22.41 -2.58
C LYS A 129 -5.43 22.12 -1.54
N GLY A 130 -5.08 22.24 -0.26
CA GLY A 130 -5.98 21.99 0.87
C GLY A 130 -5.88 20.61 1.50
N SER A 131 -5.05 19.71 0.95
CA SER A 131 -4.68 18.41 1.54
C SER A 131 -3.21 18.38 1.92
N ALA A 132 -2.80 17.44 2.77
CA ALA A 132 -1.40 17.21 3.05
C ALA A 132 -0.67 16.67 1.81
N TYR A 133 0.54 17.18 1.57
CA TYR A 133 1.41 16.66 0.51
C TYR A 133 1.90 15.27 0.89
N HIS A 134 1.93 14.37 -0.08
CA HIS A 134 2.39 13.00 0.19
C HIS A 134 3.06 12.37 -1.03
N THR A 135 3.96 11.42 -0.76
CA THR A 135 4.53 10.52 -1.75
C THR A 135 4.12 9.10 -1.41
N GLY A 136 3.57 8.38 -2.38
CA GLY A 136 3.10 7.01 -2.16
C GLY A 136 2.89 6.23 -3.45
N SER A 137 2.88 4.90 -3.31
CA SER A 137 2.62 3.99 -4.43
C SER A 137 1.16 4.09 -4.85
N SER A 138 0.94 4.37 -6.13
CA SER A 138 -0.39 4.42 -6.74
C SER A 138 -1.05 3.04 -6.71
N LEU A 139 -2.35 3.03 -6.58
CA LEU A 139 -3.17 1.83 -6.72
C LEU A 139 -4.51 2.21 -7.35
N LEU A 140 -4.81 1.63 -8.50
CA LEU A 140 -5.98 1.94 -9.32
C LEU A 140 -6.10 3.45 -9.64
N LEU A 141 -4.98 4.08 -10.03
CA LEU A 141 -4.80 5.51 -10.33
C LEU A 141 -4.98 6.42 -9.10
N PHE A 142 -6.16 6.46 -8.54
CA PHE A 142 -6.56 7.43 -7.51
C PHE A 142 -6.26 6.98 -6.09
N GLY A 143 -6.11 5.67 -5.84
CA GLY A 143 -5.80 5.11 -4.53
C GLY A 143 -4.32 5.09 -4.19
N ARG A 144 -4.00 4.64 -2.97
CA ARG A 144 -2.61 4.42 -2.52
C ARG A 144 -2.50 3.06 -1.83
N SER A 145 -1.36 2.40 -1.99
CA SER A 145 -1.05 1.14 -1.29
C SER A 145 -0.08 1.33 -0.13
N ASP A 146 0.63 2.43 -0.11
CA ASP A 146 1.54 2.90 0.94
C ASP A 146 1.91 4.36 0.68
N GLY A 147 2.61 4.96 1.62
CA GLY A 147 3.18 6.29 1.46
C GLY A 147 3.56 6.96 2.76
N MET A 148 4.11 8.16 2.61
CA MET A 148 4.40 9.09 3.69
C MET A 148 3.96 10.50 3.29
N ASN A 149 3.39 11.24 4.23
CA ASN A 149 3.04 12.64 4.01
C ASN A 149 4.09 13.62 4.56
N GLU A 150 3.90 14.90 4.30
CA GLU A 150 4.81 15.98 4.74
C GLU A 150 5.00 16.07 6.26
N TYR A 151 4.06 15.52 7.04
CA TYR A 151 4.15 15.47 8.49
C TYR A 151 4.98 14.28 8.99
N GLY A 152 5.44 13.39 8.09
CA GLY A 152 6.17 12.17 8.41
C GLY A 152 5.25 11.03 8.84
N LEU A 153 3.92 11.16 8.72
CA LEU A 153 3.02 10.04 8.92
C LEU A 153 3.15 9.08 7.73
N SER A 154 3.54 7.85 8.06
CA SER A 154 3.71 6.75 7.11
C SER A 154 2.64 5.70 7.31
N VAL A 155 2.12 5.15 6.22
CA VAL A 155 1.11 4.09 6.25
C VAL A 155 1.39 3.03 5.20
N THR A 156 1.22 1.77 5.59
CA THR A 156 1.32 0.61 4.69
C THR A 156 0.19 -0.38 5.02
N PHE A 157 -0.07 -1.33 4.12
CA PHE A 157 -1.01 -2.42 4.42
C PHE A 157 -0.46 -3.80 4.03
N SER A 158 -1.05 -4.83 4.62
CA SER A 158 -1.03 -6.20 4.12
C SER A 158 -2.45 -6.77 4.11
N ALA A 159 -2.79 -7.63 3.15
CA ALA A 159 -4.03 -8.40 3.23
C ALA A 159 -3.98 -9.31 4.47
N CYS A 160 -5.11 -9.49 5.15
CA CYS A 160 -5.21 -10.26 6.38
C CYS A 160 -6.49 -11.10 6.40
N GLY A 161 -6.37 -12.35 6.80
CA GLY A 161 -7.52 -13.23 6.94
C GLY A 161 -8.20 -13.66 5.62
N PRO A 162 -9.46 -14.08 5.68
CA PRO A 162 -10.18 -14.57 4.51
C PRO A 162 -10.34 -13.49 3.44
N PRO A 163 -10.20 -13.85 2.14
CA PRO A 163 -10.47 -12.92 1.05
C PRO A 163 -11.93 -12.51 1.01
N VAL A 164 -12.16 -11.23 0.82
CA VAL A 164 -13.49 -10.64 0.67
C VAL A 164 -13.57 -9.86 -0.64
N GLY A 165 -14.67 -9.99 -1.35
CA GLY A 165 -14.89 -9.31 -2.63
C GLY A 165 -16.25 -9.66 -3.21
N ASN A 166 -16.58 -9.04 -4.34
CA ASN A 166 -17.83 -9.27 -5.07
C ASN A 166 -17.68 -10.28 -6.22
N GLU A 167 -16.47 -10.79 -6.45
CA GLU A 167 -16.21 -11.79 -7.48
C GLU A 167 -16.80 -13.16 -7.08
N PRO A 168 -17.20 -13.98 -8.06
CA PRO A 168 -17.72 -15.31 -7.80
C PRO A 168 -16.74 -16.18 -6.98
N GLY A 169 -17.23 -16.77 -5.89
CA GLY A 169 -16.42 -17.63 -5.02
C GLY A 169 -15.74 -16.91 -3.86
N LEU A 170 -15.80 -15.58 -3.78
CA LEU A 170 -15.35 -14.81 -2.63
C LEU A 170 -16.48 -14.60 -1.61
N LYS A 171 -16.09 -14.41 -0.35
CA LYS A 171 -17.02 -13.95 0.68
C LYS A 171 -17.37 -12.48 0.43
N PRO A 172 -18.63 -12.08 0.37
CA PRO A 172 -18.99 -10.67 0.30
C PRO A 172 -18.41 -9.90 1.50
N PRO A 173 -18.05 -8.62 1.33
CA PRO A 173 -17.64 -7.77 2.45
C PRO A 173 -18.73 -7.73 3.53
N ALA A 174 -18.35 -7.84 4.80
CA ALA A 174 -19.28 -7.76 5.93
C ALA A 174 -19.81 -6.34 6.17
N VAL A 175 -19.11 -5.35 5.62
CA VAL A 175 -19.45 -3.92 5.71
C VAL A 175 -19.43 -3.33 4.32
N ALA A 176 -20.50 -2.65 3.94
CA ALA A 176 -20.47 -1.75 2.78
C ALA A 176 -19.57 -0.56 3.13
N GLY A 177 -18.41 -0.44 2.48
CA GLY A 177 -17.41 0.51 2.92
C GLY A 177 -16.26 0.73 1.95
N LEU A 178 -15.28 1.46 2.44
CA LEU A 178 -14.07 1.82 1.72
C LEU A 178 -13.15 0.63 1.53
N GLN A 179 -12.54 0.54 0.34
CA GLN A 179 -11.42 -0.36 0.11
C GLN A 179 -10.15 0.21 0.74
N VAL A 180 -9.18 -0.65 1.01
CA VAL A 180 -7.92 -0.27 1.68
C VAL A 180 -7.20 0.91 1.02
N TYR A 181 -7.23 0.99 -0.31
CA TYR A 181 -6.55 2.05 -1.05
C TYR A 181 -7.20 3.44 -0.88
N HIS A 182 -8.51 3.49 -0.61
CA HIS A 182 -9.20 4.72 -0.18
C HIS A 182 -8.76 5.13 1.23
N VAL A 183 -8.70 4.15 2.15
CA VAL A 183 -8.32 4.39 3.55
C VAL A 183 -6.91 4.95 3.65
N ILE A 184 -5.94 4.34 2.95
CA ILE A 184 -4.54 4.79 2.94
C ILE A 184 -4.43 6.20 2.39
N ARG A 185 -5.07 6.47 1.26
CA ARG A 185 -5.07 7.82 0.68
C ARG A 185 -5.68 8.84 1.65
N SER A 186 -6.82 8.53 2.27
CA SER A 186 -7.45 9.41 3.24
C SER A 186 -6.53 9.72 4.43
N VAL A 187 -5.84 8.71 4.96
CA VAL A 187 -4.87 8.89 6.06
C VAL A 187 -3.74 9.83 5.64
N LEU A 188 -3.17 9.63 4.44
CA LEU A 188 -2.08 10.47 3.93
C LEU A 188 -2.50 11.92 3.70
N GLU A 189 -3.73 12.17 3.26
CA GLU A 189 -4.24 13.51 2.97
C GLU A 189 -4.72 14.28 4.20
N ASN A 190 -5.24 13.58 5.23
CA ASN A 190 -6.00 14.23 6.31
C ASN A 190 -5.41 14.07 7.72
N CYS A 191 -4.43 13.16 7.92
CA CYS A 191 -3.88 12.88 9.24
C CYS A 191 -2.42 13.32 9.35
N ARG A 192 -2.00 13.71 10.56
CA ARG A 192 -0.63 14.16 10.85
C ARG A 192 0.13 13.22 11.76
N THR A 193 -0.59 12.43 12.55
CA THR A 193 -0.03 11.55 13.59
C THR A 193 -0.71 10.19 13.57
N VAL A 194 -0.06 9.20 14.17
CA VAL A 194 -0.62 7.85 14.38
C VAL A 194 -1.96 7.91 15.13
N GLU A 195 -2.08 8.78 16.14
CA GLU A 195 -3.32 8.92 16.90
C GLU A 195 -4.48 9.50 16.09
N GLU A 196 -4.19 10.49 15.22
CA GLU A 196 -5.18 11.04 14.29
C GLU A 196 -5.62 9.97 13.28
N ALA A 197 -4.67 9.21 12.72
CA ALA A 197 -4.95 8.12 11.79
C ALA A 197 -5.82 7.03 12.44
N ILE A 198 -5.50 6.60 13.67
CA ILE A 198 -6.30 5.61 14.39
C ILE A 198 -7.73 6.11 14.58
N ARG A 199 -7.93 7.35 15.06
CA ARG A 199 -9.28 7.90 15.23
C ARG A 199 -10.05 7.93 13.93
N SER A 200 -9.43 8.43 12.85
CA SER A 200 -10.05 8.50 11.54
C SER A 200 -10.44 7.11 11.01
N ILE A 201 -9.52 6.14 11.09
CA ILE A 201 -9.78 4.77 10.63
C ILE A 201 -10.89 4.10 11.47
N GLN A 202 -10.97 4.38 12.78
CA GLN A 202 -12.03 3.82 13.64
C GLN A 202 -13.44 4.26 13.18
N GLU A 203 -13.57 5.45 12.63
CA GLU A 203 -14.85 6.00 12.13
C GLU A 203 -15.17 5.51 10.69
N MET A 204 -14.17 5.15 9.89
CA MET A 204 -14.37 4.73 8.49
C MET A 204 -15.08 3.38 8.42
N PRO A 205 -16.10 3.20 7.56
CA PRO A 205 -16.55 1.87 7.19
C PRO A 205 -15.51 1.24 6.24
N VAL A 206 -14.81 0.19 6.68
CA VAL A 206 -13.76 -0.48 5.88
C VAL A 206 -14.25 -1.85 5.46
N ALA A 207 -14.32 -2.08 4.14
CA ALA A 207 -14.77 -3.33 3.55
C ALA A 207 -13.66 -4.39 3.42
N SER A 208 -12.40 -3.96 3.43
CA SER A 208 -11.24 -4.85 3.25
C SER A 208 -10.83 -5.54 4.56
N ASN A 209 -10.42 -6.80 4.46
CA ASN A 209 -9.74 -7.52 5.54
C ASN A 209 -8.23 -7.28 5.43
N VAL A 210 -7.66 -6.48 6.35
CA VAL A 210 -6.28 -5.96 6.23
C VAL A 210 -5.64 -5.66 7.57
N HIS A 211 -4.30 -5.62 7.58
CA HIS A 211 -3.54 -4.85 8.55
C HIS A 211 -3.19 -3.48 7.94
N LEU A 212 -3.35 -2.42 8.70
CA LEU A 212 -2.81 -1.10 8.41
C LEU A 212 -1.70 -0.82 9.43
N MET A 213 -0.47 -0.65 8.95
CA MET A 213 0.67 -0.30 9.80
C MET A 213 0.95 1.19 9.66
N LEU A 214 1.15 1.85 10.79
CA LEU A 214 1.32 3.30 10.92
C LEU A 214 2.60 3.60 11.69
N ALA A 215 3.31 4.65 11.29
CA ALA A 215 4.40 5.26 12.05
C ALA A 215 4.43 6.77 11.80
N ASP A 216 4.83 7.57 12.78
CA ASP A 216 4.90 9.02 12.63
C ASP A 216 6.21 9.63 13.10
N ARG A 217 6.36 10.94 12.87
CA ARG A 217 7.57 11.73 13.20
C ARG A 217 7.92 11.72 14.68
N LYS A 218 7.01 11.38 15.56
CA LYS A 218 7.25 11.30 17.01
C LYS A 218 7.76 9.92 17.43
N GLY A 219 7.93 8.99 16.48
CA GLY A 219 8.28 7.61 16.74
C GLY A 219 7.12 6.76 17.25
N GLU A 220 5.88 7.29 17.22
CA GLU A 220 4.70 6.49 17.53
C GLU A 220 4.41 5.51 16.41
N ALA A 221 3.93 4.32 16.78
CA ALA A 221 3.56 3.29 15.81
C ALA A 221 2.35 2.49 16.25
N ALA A 222 1.64 1.91 15.29
CA ALA A 222 0.52 1.00 15.53
C ALA A 222 0.29 0.09 14.33
N VAL A 223 -0.38 -1.04 14.58
CA VAL A 223 -1.07 -1.85 13.58
C VAL A 223 -2.55 -1.87 13.90
N ILE A 224 -3.38 -1.56 12.91
CA ILE A 224 -4.82 -1.76 12.98
C ILE A 224 -5.16 -3.00 12.16
N GLU A 225 -5.56 -4.06 12.84
CA GLU A 225 -6.08 -5.27 12.20
C GLU A 225 -7.58 -5.09 11.97
N ILE A 226 -8.01 -5.22 10.72
CA ILE A 226 -9.41 -5.07 10.32
C ILE A 226 -9.88 -6.38 9.69
N ILE A 227 -10.86 -7.03 10.33
CA ILE A 227 -11.47 -8.26 9.85
C ILE A 227 -12.99 -8.15 9.97
N ASP A 228 -13.68 -8.31 8.84
CA ASP A 228 -15.14 -8.20 8.77
C ASP A 228 -15.65 -6.90 9.41
N GLY A 229 -14.92 -5.79 9.17
CA GLY A 229 -15.24 -4.46 9.71
C GLY A 229 -14.86 -4.23 11.18
N ARG A 230 -14.47 -5.27 11.94
CA ARG A 230 -13.96 -5.14 13.31
C ARG A 230 -12.53 -4.63 13.28
N LYS A 231 -12.23 -3.62 14.08
CA LYS A 231 -10.94 -2.94 14.11
C LYS A 231 -10.27 -3.13 15.47
N MET A 232 -9.10 -3.75 15.47
CA MET A 232 -8.30 -4.02 16.65
C MET A 232 -6.97 -3.31 16.52
N VAL A 233 -6.65 -2.44 17.49
CA VAL A 233 -5.40 -1.68 17.50
C VAL A 233 -4.37 -2.41 18.37
N ARG A 234 -3.20 -2.67 17.77
CA ARG A 234 -2.01 -3.16 18.49
C ARG A 234 -0.95 -2.08 18.49
N ARG A 235 -0.24 -1.97 19.60
CA ARG A 235 0.88 -1.06 19.80
C ARG A 235 2.19 -1.86 19.85
N PRO A 236 3.34 -1.23 19.57
CA PRO A 236 4.64 -1.86 19.78
C PRO A 236 4.78 -2.38 21.20
N GLU A 237 5.28 -3.59 21.32
CA GLU A 237 5.78 -4.17 22.57
C GLU A 237 7.32 -4.19 22.47
N GLU A 238 8.03 -3.83 23.55
CA GLU A 238 9.50 -3.75 23.54
C GLU A 238 10.10 -2.89 22.40
N GLY A 239 9.31 -1.89 21.90
CA GLY A 239 9.75 -0.98 20.85
C GLY A 239 9.65 -1.50 19.42
N TYR A 240 8.94 -2.60 19.17
CA TYR A 240 8.72 -3.08 17.81
C TYR A 240 7.32 -3.67 17.60
N ILE A 241 6.90 -3.72 16.34
CA ILE A 241 5.66 -4.37 15.89
C ILE A 241 5.83 -4.88 14.47
N ALA A 242 5.24 -6.03 14.17
CA ALA A 242 5.26 -6.63 12.83
C ALA A 242 3.87 -7.13 12.42
N ALA A 243 3.68 -7.28 11.11
CA ALA A 243 2.53 -7.96 10.51
C ALA A 243 2.91 -8.56 9.15
N THR A 244 2.20 -9.64 8.79
CA THR A 244 2.24 -10.29 7.49
C THR A 244 0.80 -10.50 6.99
N ASN A 245 0.38 -11.71 6.64
CA ASN A 245 -0.93 -11.92 6.00
C ASN A 245 -1.90 -12.78 6.82
N HIS A 246 -1.66 -13.00 8.10
CA HIS A 246 -2.55 -13.78 8.97
C HIS A 246 -3.03 -12.95 10.15
N PRO A 247 -4.22 -13.22 10.68
CA PRO A 247 -4.74 -12.58 11.87
C PRO A 247 -3.84 -12.80 13.08
N ILE A 248 -3.56 -11.73 13.82
CA ILE A 248 -2.72 -11.78 15.03
C ILE A 248 -3.56 -11.42 16.26
N ALA A 249 -4.37 -10.38 16.18
CA ALA A 249 -5.24 -9.93 17.26
C ALA A 249 -6.56 -10.72 17.29
N ASP A 250 -7.16 -11.00 16.15
CA ASP A 250 -8.40 -11.78 16.06
C ASP A 250 -8.16 -13.29 16.11
N GLN A 251 -8.13 -13.85 17.31
CA GLN A 251 -7.99 -15.30 17.52
C GLN A 251 -9.16 -16.13 16.96
N THR A 252 -10.29 -15.52 16.62
CA THR A 252 -11.47 -16.20 16.06
C THR A 252 -11.41 -16.30 14.54
N ALA A 253 -10.66 -15.44 13.89
CA ALA A 253 -10.48 -15.41 12.43
C ALA A 253 -9.40 -16.40 11.95
N LYS A 254 -9.24 -17.53 12.63
CA LYS A 254 -8.33 -18.60 12.20
C LYS A 254 -8.73 -19.08 10.82
N GLY A 255 -8.05 -18.60 9.84
CA GLY A 255 -8.25 -18.90 8.42
C GLY A 255 -6.95 -19.33 7.78
N VAL A 256 -7.07 -19.65 6.52
CA VAL A 256 -5.99 -20.05 5.65
C VAL A 256 -4.84 -19.03 5.70
N THR A 257 -3.70 -19.44 6.26
CA THR A 257 -2.46 -18.70 6.11
C THR A 257 -1.89 -18.98 4.72
N LYS A 258 -1.58 -17.96 3.95
CA LYS A 258 -0.99 -18.09 2.62
C LYS A 258 0.47 -17.65 2.62
N HIS A 259 1.23 -18.13 1.64
CA HIS A 259 2.54 -17.62 1.31
C HIS A 259 3.52 -17.62 2.51
N HIS A 260 3.52 -18.68 3.29
CA HIS A 260 4.34 -18.81 4.50
C HIS A 260 4.22 -17.59 5.44
N SER A 261 3.01 -17.05 5.59
CA SER A 261 2.76 -15.83 6.36
C SER A 261 3.27 -15.92 7.81
N VAL A 262 3.06 -17.07 8.48
CA VAL A 262 3.54 -17.29 9.85
C VAL A 262 5.07 -17.35 9.87
N VAL A 263 5.69 -18.11 8.96
CA VAL A 263 7.16 -18.22 8.88
C VAL A 263 7.81 -16.85 8.66
N ARG A 264 7.28 -16.04 7.73
CA ARG A 264 7.78 -14.67 7.50
C ARG A 264 7.58 -13.75 8.71
N TYR A 265 6.49 -13.93 9.45
CA TYR A 265 6.26 -13.22 10.70
C TYR A 265 7.29 -13.60 11.77
N ASP A 266 7.55 -14.88 11.95
CA ASP A 266 8.51 -15.39 12.93
C ASP A 266 9.93 -14.87 12.60
N MET A 267 10.32 -14.86 11.32
CA MET A 267 11.59 -14.27 10.87
C MET A 267 11.70 -12.78 11.24
N LEU A 268 10.60 -12.01 11.06
CA LEU A 268 10.55 -10.60 11.46
C LEU A 268 10.70 -10.43 12.97
N ILE A 269 9.96 -11.22 13.76
CA ILE A 269 9.99 -11.14 15.23
C ILE A 269 11.37 -11.53 15.76
N GLU A 270 12.00 -12.55 15.21
CA GLU A 270 13.36 -12.96 15.59
C GLU A 270 14.37 -11.84 15.31
N ALA A 271 14.36 -11.28 14.10
CA ALA A 271 15.23 -10.17 13.73
C ALA A 271 15.02 -8.90 14.59
N LEU A 272 13.77 -8.63 14.99
CA LEU A 272 13.44 -7.48 15.83
C LEU A 272 13.87 -7.68 17.29
N LYS A 273 13.76 -8.92 17.83
CA LYS A 273 14.19 -9.26 19.20
C LYS A 273 15.70 -9.22 19.39
N GLU A 274 16.47 -9.62 18.39
CA GLU A 274 17.93 -9.67 18.47
C GLU A 274 18.61 -8.29 18.57
N GLN A 275 17.83 -7.21 18.69
CA GLN A 275 18.31 -5.82 18.72
C GLN A 275 19.26 -5.50 17.56
N GLN A 276 19.07 -6.14 16.45
CA GLN A 276 19.86 -5.90 15.25
C GLN A 276 19.81 -4.42 14.86
N THR A 277 20.86 -3.94 14.25
CA THR A 277 20.89 -2.58 13.72
C THR A 277 19.81 -2.38 12.66
N SER A 278 19.42 -1.14 12.39
CA SER A 278 18.51 -0.83 11.27
C SER A 278 19.01 -1.45 9.95
N ASP A 279 20.32 -1.51 9.74
CA ASP A 279 20.94 -2.05 8.53
C ASP A 279 20.73 -3.56 8.39
N SER A 280 20.82 -4.34 9.48
CA SER A 280 20.57 -5.78 9.42
C SER A 280 19.08 -6.09 9.17
N LEU A 281 18.18 -5.27 9.73
CA LEU A 281 16.75 -5.38 9.45
C LEU A 281 16.45 -5.03 7.98
N VAL A 282 17.06 -3.96 7.44
CA VAL A 282 16.99 -3.62 6.01
C VAL A 282 17.48 -4.77 5.15
N LYS A 283 18.60 -5.39 5.52
CA LYS A 283 19.17 -6.54 4.81
C LYS A 283 18.21 -7.73 4.76
N LEU A 284 17.43 -8.00 5.82
CA LEU A 284 16.41 -9.06 5.81
C LEU A 284 15.36 -8.84 4.71
N PHE A 285 14.92 -7.59 4.52
CA PHE A 285 13.96 -7.25 3.44
C PHE A 285 14.58 -7.30 2.05
N GLN A 286 15.90 -7.18 1.94
CA GLN A 286 16.66 -7.18 0.69
C GLN A 286 17.27 -8.54 0.35
N THR A 287 17.13 -9.52 1.23
CA THR A 287 17.65 -10.90 1.02
C THR A 287 16.52 -11.78 0.51
N GLU A 288 16.86 -12.70 -0.40
CA GLU A 288 15.91 -13.63 -0.99
C GLU A 288 15.42 -14.66 0.02
N TYR A 289 14.14 -15.01 -0.06
CA TYR A 289 13.56 -16.12 0.69
C TYR A 289 14.21 -17.47 0.30
N PRO A 290 14.54 -18.39 1.24
CA PRO A 290 14.14 -18.41 2.66
C PRO A 290 15.10 -17.69 3.63
N ASP A 291 16.23 -17.15 3.18
CA ASP A 291 17.21 -16.48 4.05
C ASP A 291 16.79 -15.03 4.38
N GLY A 292 15.79 -14.50 3.68
CA GLY A 292 15.20 -13.19 3.88
C GLY A 292 13.76 -13.14 3.40
N LEU A 293 13.25 -11.93 3.12
CA LEU A 293 11.83 -11.68 2.84
C LEU A 293 11.53 -11.33 1.37
N ALA A 294 12.54 -11.19 0.51
CA ALA A 294 12.32 -10.91 -0.91
C ALA A 294 11.92 -12.18 -1.65
N VAL A 295 10.80 -12.16 -2.36
CA VAL A 295 10.21 -13.29 -3.10
C VAL A 295 10.06 -12.96 -4.57
N HIS A 296 10.10 -13.96 -5.46
CA HIS A 296 10.19 -13.76 -6.90
C HIS A 296 9.26 -14.70 -7.70
N ASN A 297 8.11 -15.11 -7.16
CA ASN A 297 7.15 -15.92 -7.92
C ASN A 297 5.95 -15.07 -8.39
N TYR A 298 6.18 -14.28 -9.44
CA TYR A 298 5.20 -13.33 -9.99
C TYR A 298 4.04 -14.02 -10.71
N GLU A 299 4.27 -15.22 -11.27
CA GLU A 299 3.24 -16.03 -11.94
C GLU A 299 2.17 -16.49 -10.93
N GLU A 300 2.59 -16.81 -9.72
CA GLU A 300 1.69 -17.19 -8.62
C GLU A 300 1.24 -15.99 -7.75
N LEU A 301 1.36 -14.79 -8.28
CA LEU A 301 0.98 -13.52 -7.64
C LEU A 301 1.71 -13.27 -6.30
N PHE A 302 2.95 -13.74 -6.18
CA PHE A 302 3.75 -13.58 -4.99
C PHE A 302 5.22 -13.28 -5.29
N GLY A 303 5.46 -12.11 -5.86
CA GLY A 303 6.80 -11.58 -6.10
C GLY A 303 6.93 -10.15 -5.56
N THR A 304 8.10 -9.80 -5.05
CA THR A 304 8.37 -8.47 -4.47
C THR A 304 8.29 -7.39 -5.55
N MET A 305 7.20 -6.64 -5.51
CA MET A 305 6.89 -5.52 -6.41
C MET A 305 7.59 -4.25 -5.99
N ARG A 306 7.85 -4.10 -4.70
CA ARG A 306 8.62 -2.98 -4.14
C ARG A 306 9.06 -3.27 -2.71
N THR A 307 10.19 -2.67 -2.37
CA THR A 307 10.70 -2.55 -0.99
C THR A 307 10.73 -1.08 -0.62
N VAL A 308 10.13 -0.73 0.52
CA VAL A 308 10.09 0.64 1.01
C VAL A 308 10.56 0.69 2.46
N ILE A 309 11.45 1.63 2.75
CA ILE A 309 11.96 1.91 4.10
C ILE A 309 11.63 3.35 4.42
N PHE A 310 10.72 3.58 5.35
CA PHE A 310 10.33 4.91 5.80
C PHE A 310 11.14 5.32 7.03
N ARG A 311 11.57 6.59 7.06
CA ARG A 311 12.19 7.27 8.22
C ARG A 311 11.31 8.46 8.59
N PRO A 312 10.30 8.24 9.44
CA PRO A 312 9.29 9.25 9.75
C PRO A 312 9.86 10.55 10.33
N GLU A 313 10.85 10.46 11.22
CA GLU A 313 11.47 11.63 11.84
C GLU A 313 12.15 12.54 10.82
N GLU A 314 12.80 11.96 9.81
CA GLU A 314 13.48 12.71 8.73
C GLU A 314 12.50 13.15 7.63
N GLY A 315 11.36 12.49 7.51
CA GLY A 315 10.44 12.68 6.40
C GLY A 315 10.99 12.13 5.09
N THR A 316 11.83 11.07 5.15
CA THR A 316 12.48 10.44 4.00
C THR A 316 12.06 8.98 3.87
N MET A 317 12.19 8.45 2.65
CA MET A 317 12.00 7.03 2.37
C MET A 317 13.03 6.55 1.37
N ASP A 318 13.49 5.31 1.54
CA ASP A 318 14.19 4.58 0.48
C ASP A 318 13.18 3.71 -0.26
N TYR A 319 13.13 3.85 -1.56
CA TYR A 319 12.14 3.19 -2.42
C TYR A 319 12.82 2.43 -3.54
N CYS A 320 12.43 1.17 -3.71
CA CYS A 320 12.87 0.32 -4.81
C CYS A 320 11.64 -0.29 -5.49
N PHE A 321 11.49 -0.07 -6.80
CA PHE A 321 10.57 -0.87 -7.60
C PHE A 321 11.17 -2.25 -7.85
N GLY A 322 10.35 -3.29 -7.74
CA GLY A 322 10.79 -4.68 -7.78
C GLY A 322 11.60 -5.05 -6.53
N SER A 323 12.34 -6.15 -6.64
CA SER A 323 13.25 -6.58 -5.58
C SER A 323 14.55 -5.78 -5.62
N PRO A 324 15.06 -5.29 -4.48
CA PRO A 324 16.33 -4.58 -4.40
C PRO A 324 17.56 -5.45 -4.68
N ILE A 325 17.37 -6.76 -4.85
CA ILE A 325 18.40 -7.67 -5.34
C ILE A 325 18.78 -7.36 -6.80
N TYR A 326 17.81 -6.91 -7.60
CA TYR A 326 17.97 -6.71 -9.04
C TYR A 326 17.77 -5.27 -9.48
N ASN A 327 17.23 -4.42 -8.63
CA ASN A 327 16.81 -3.06 -8.97
C ASN A 327 17.41 -2.01 -8.02
N PRO A 328 17.64 -0.79 -8.52
CA PRO A 328 18.20 0.30 -7.70
C PRO A 328 17.18 0.80 -6.66
N THR A 329 17.71 1.24 -5.52
CA THR A 329 16.97 1.92 -4.46
C THR A 329 17.25 3.42 -4.51
N TYR A 330 16.21 4.23 -4.37
CA TYR A 330 16.26 5.70 -4.39
C TYR A 330 15.86 6.28 -3.05
N SER A 331 16.68 7.18 -2.51
CA SER A 331 16.33 7.96 -1.31
C SER A 331 15.52 9.18 -1.72
N LEU A 332 14.32 9.29 -1.19
CA LEU A 332 13.31 10.29 -1.54
C LEU A 332 12.86 11.04 -0.29
N LYS A 333 12.43 12.30 -0.48
CA LYS A 333 11.75 13.07 0.56
C LYS A 333 10.23 13.04 0.31
N ALA A 334 9.43 12.81 1.33
CA ALA A 334 7.98 12.85 1.23
C ALA A 334 7.51 14.24 0.75
N GLY A 335 6.69 14.28 -0.30
CA GLY A 335 6.29 15.52 -0.96
C GLY A 335 7.39 16.22 -1.76
N GLY A 336 8.59 15.63 -1.88
CA GLY A 336 9.70 16.16 -2.67
C GLY A 336 9.64 15.76 -4.13
N SER A 337 10.60 16.30 -4.91
CA SER A 337 10.77 15.95 -6.32
C SER A 337 11.22 14.50 -6.48
N LEU A 338 10.75 13.88 -7.54
CA LEU A 338 11.08 12.52 -7.91
C LEU A 338 12.28 12.49 -8.89
N PRO A 339 13.13 11.43 -8.83
CA PRO A 339 14.41 11.44 -9.55
C PRO A 339 14.30 11.25 -11.06
N PHE A 340 13.23 10.61 -11.52
CA PHE A 340 12.99 10.24 -12.92
C PHE A 340 11.50 10.30 -13.25
N HIS A 341 11.17 10.21 -14.56
CA HIS A 341 9.78 10.02 -15.01
C HIS A 341 9.46 8.55 -15.26
N GLU A 342 10.43 7.79 -15.74
CA GLU A 342 10.31 6.36 -16.06
C GLU A 342 11.61 5.63 -15.73
N GLN A 343 11.51 4.37 -15.28
CA GLN A 343 12.62 3.44 -15.19
C GLN A 343 12.19 2.04 -15.64
N LYS A 344 13.14 1.24 -16.10
CA LYS A 344 12.95 -0.18 -16.37
C LYS A 344 13.23 -0.99 -15.10
N VAL A 345 12.29 -1.87 -14.76
CA VAL A 345 12.35 -2.74 -13.58
C VAL A 345 12.51 -4.17 -14.01
N GLN A 346 13.48 -4.86 -13.43
CA GLN A 346 13.79 -6.25 -13.71
C GLN A 346 13.01 -7.18 -12.78
N PHE A 347 12.25 -8.11 -13.35
CA PHE A 347 11.53 -9.15 -12.63
C PHE A 347 12.10 -10.52 -13.00
N HIS A 348 12.63 -11.22 -12.00
CA HIS A 348 13.22 -12.56 -12.16
C HIS A 348 12.28 -13.59 -11.57
N GLN A 349 11.60 -14.37 -12.40
CA GLN A 349 10.73 -15.44 -11.95
C GLN A 349 11.52 -16.56 -11.29
N LYS A 350 11.06 -17.05 -10.13
CA LYS A 350 11.59 -18.21 -9.41
C LYS A 350 10.45 -19.07 -8.90
N ASP A 351 10.59 -20.37 -9.04
CA ASP A 351 9.68 -21.33 -8.42
C ASP A 351 10.27 -21.81 -7.08
N TYR A 352 9.47 -21.68 -6.01
CA TYR A 352 9.83 -22.14 -4.67
C TYR A 352 9.36 -23.56 -4.37
N GLY A 353 8.73 -24.22 -5.34
CA GLY A 353 8.18 -25.58 -5.23
C GLY A 353 6.88 -25.66 -4.42
N PRO A 354 6.21 -26.83 -4.43
CA PRO A 354 4.85 -26.97 -3.92
C PRO A 354 4.72 -26.80 -2.40
N LEU A 355 5.80 -26.98 -1.63
CA LEU A 355 5.75 -26.83 -0.18
C LEU A 355 5.57 -25.36 0.25
N PHE A 356 6.08 -24.42 -0.55
CA PHE A 356 5.95 -22.99 -0.28
C PHE A 356 4.48 -22.53 -0.28
N TRP A 357 3.65 -23.17 -1.08
CA TRP A 357 2.24 -22.80 -1.25
C TRP A 357 1.31 -23.49 -0.27
N ARG A 358 1.79 -24.47 0.48
CA ARG A 358 0.97 -25.14 1.48
C ARG A 358 0.74 -24.23 2.67
N ASN A 359 -0.50 -24.22 3.14
CA ASN A 359 -0.86 -23.64 4.43
C ASN A 359 -0.25 -24.53 5.52
N VAL A 360 0.75 -24.03 6.20
CA VAL A 360 1.39 -24.69 7.34
C VAL A 360 1.02 -23.94 8.61
#